data_40ebe8dc924568e84442f9a14eac5005
#
_entry.id   40ebe8dc924568e84442f9a14eac5005
#
_cell.length_a   1.000
_cell.length_b   1.000
_cell.length_c   1.000
_cell.angle_alpha   90.00
_cell.angle_beta   90.00
_cell.angle_gamma   90.00
#
_symmetry.space_group_name_H-M   'P 1'
#
loop_
_entity.id
_entity.type
_entity.pdbx_description
1 polymer ?
#
loop_
_entity_poly.entity_id
_entity_poly.type
_entity_poly.pdbx_seq_one_letter_code
_entity_poly.pdbx_strand_id
1 'polypeptide(L)'
;MAITFRQLEIFIAVAETQQVTRASKKLLLTQSAVSMALGELENQLGGPLFDRHGRSLLLNDRGRYLLPLSKAILHQVANIETILTEQQDTVAGVLEIVASTTLGNYVL
;
A
#
# COMPACT_ATOMS: atom_id res chain seq x y z
N MET A 1 12.52 -4.39 -11.10
CA MET A 1 11.88 -4.35 -9.83
C MET A 1 10.39 -4.20 -10.00
N ALA A 2 9.62 -5.02 -9.35
CA ALA A 2 8.19 -5.06 -9.62
C ALA A 2 7.35 -5.09 -8.34
N ILE A 3 7.51 -4.08 -7.52
CA ILE A 3 6.67 -3.91 -6.34
C ILE A 3 5.25 -3.61 -6.82
N THR A 4 4.26 -4.28 -6.22
CA THR A 4 2.88 -4.11 -6.61
C THR A 4 2.06 -3.48 -5.48
N PHE A 5 0.93 -2.88 -5.83
CA PHE A 5 0.00 -2.35 -4.82
C PHE A 5 -0.48 -3.47 -3.90
N ARG A 6 -0.69 -4.66 -4.43
CA ARG A 6 -1.14 -5.79 -3.63
C ARG A 6 -0.12 -6.15 -2.57
N GLN A 7 1.15 -6.15 -2.92
CA GLN A 7 2.21 -6.41 -1.95
C GLN A 7 2.21 -5.37 -0.84
N LEU A 8 2.00 -4.10 -1.18
CA LEU A 8 1.94 -3.04 -0.19
C LEU A 8 0.73 -3.18 0.72
N GLU A 9 -0.42 -3.56 0.16
CA GLU A 9 -1.61 -3.83 0.96
C GLU A 9 -1.35 -4.95 1.96
N ILE A 10 -0.72 -6.01 1.51
CA ILE A 10 -0.40 -7.15 2.36
C ILE A 10 0.58 -6.73 3.46
N PHE A 11 1.60 -5.97 3.08
CA PHE A 11 2.57 -5.47 4.05
C PHE A 11 1.87 -4.64 5.14
N ILE A 12 0.99 -3.72 4.74
CA ILE A 12 0.26 -2.88 5.70
C ILE A 12 -0.59 -3.74 6.62
N ALA A 13 -1.31 -4.72 6.08
CA ALA A 13 -2.17 -5.58 6.87
C ALA A 13 -1.36 -6.38 7.90
N VAL A 14 -0.19 -6.89 7.51
CA VAL A 14 0.66 -7.62 8.45
C VAL A 14 1.21 -6.66 9.50
N ALA A 15 1.59 -5.46 9.10
CA ALA A 15 2.10 -4.45 10.04
C ALA A 15 1.05 -4.11 11.10
N GLU A 16 -0.20 -3.96 10.68
CA GLU A 16 -1.27 -3.54 11.59
C GLU A 16 -1.78 -4.66 12.48
N THR A 17 -1.83 -5.88 11.96
CA THR A 17 -2.33 -7.02 12.73
C THR A 17 -1.23 -7.74 13.48
N GLN A 18 0.01 -7.59 13.05
CA GLN A 18 1.20 -8.24 13.60
C GLN A 18 1.20 -9.76 13.46
N GLN A 19 0.28 -10.31 12.67
CA GLN A 19 0.19 -11.76 12.45
C GLN A 19 -0.25 -12.05 11.04
N VAL A 20 0.44 -13.00 10.39
CA VAL A 20 0.08 -13.42 9.04
C VAL A 20 -1.35 -13.97 9.01
N THR A 21 -1.73 -14.75 10.01
CA THR A 21 -3.06 -15.32 10.08
C THR A 21 -4.14 -14.26 10.09
N ARG A 22 -3.98 -13.24 10.92
CA ARG A 22 -4.96 -12.16 11.01
C ARG A 22 -5.00 -11.34 9.73
N ALA A 23 -3.83 -11.06 9.16
CA ALA A 23 -3.76 -10.31 7.91
C ALA A 23 -4.48 -11.08 6.80
N SER A 24 -4.29 -12.39 6.72
CA SER A 24 -4.92 -13.20 5.69
C SER A 24 -6.44 -13.15 5.80
N LYS A 25 -6.97 -13.21 7.01
CA LYS A 25 -8.42 -13.11 7.22
C LYS A 25 -8.94 -11.73 6.82
N LYS A 26 -8.23 -10.69 7.20
CA LYS A 26 -8.62 -9.32 6.87
C LYS A 26 -8.68 -9.11 5.37
N LEU A 27 -7.76 -9.71 4.64
CA LEU A 27 -7.66 -9.53 3.18
C LEU A 27 -8.38 -10.60 2.39
N LEU A 28 -8.98 -11.57 3.06
CA LEU A 28 -9.66 -12.70 2.41
C LEU A 28 -8.70 -13.48 1.52
N LEU A 29 -7.51 -13.71 2.02
CA LEU A 29 -6.47 -14.48 1.34
C LEU A 29 -6.06 -15.67 2.20
N THR A 30 -5.35 -16.63 1.60
CA THR A 30 -4.77 -17.71 2.38
C THR A 30 -3.51 -17.22 3.10
N GLN A 31 -3.14 -17.90 4.17
CA GLN A 31 -1.89 -17.57 4.87
C GLN A 31 -0.69 -17.76 3.94
N SER A 32 -0.73 -18.79 3.11
CA SER A 32 0.35 -19.04 2.16
C SER A 32 0.51 -17.88 1.18
N ALA A 33 -0.60 -17.34 0.69
CA ALA A 33 -0.55 -16.23 -0.24
C ALA A 33 0.05 -14.99 0.42
N VAL A 34 -0.35 -14.72 1.67
CA VAL A 34 0.19 -13.58 2.41
C VAL A 34 1.69 -13.75 2.66
N SER A 35 2.10 -14.93 3.13
CA SER A 35 3.51 -15.20 3.40
C SER A 35 4.35 -15.09 2.14
N MET A 36 3.86 -15.65 1.04
CA MET A 36 4.61 -15.62 -0.21
C MET A 36 4.76 -14.19 -0.73
N ALA A 37 3.68 -13.43 -0.73
CA ALA A 37 3.74 -12.06 -1.22
C ALA A 37 4.65 -11.20 -0.36
N LEU A 38 4.59 -11.38 0.97
CA LEU A 38 5.46 -10.65 1.86
C LEU A 38 6.93 -11.02 1.62
N GLY A 39 7.21 -12.30 1.46
CA GLY A 39 8.56 -12.76 1.16
C GLY A 39 9.11 -12.21 -0.14
N GLU A 40 8.27 -12.15 -1.16
CA GLU A 40 8.67 -11.57 -2.44
C GLU A 40 8.98 -10.08 -2.31
N LEU A 41 8.15 -9.36 -1.56
CA LEU A 41 8.39 -7.95 -1.33
C LEU A 41 9.72 -7.74 -0.61
N GLU A 42 9.96 -8.52 0.44
CA GLU A 42 11.22 -8.42 1.17
C GLU A 42 12.42 -8.72 0.29
N ASN A 43 12.30 -9.72 -0.56
CA ASN A 43 13.36 -10.05 -1.51
C ASN A 43 13.62 -8.90 -2.49
N GLN A 44 12.57 -8.32 -3.03
CA GLN A 44 12.70 -7.21 -3.97
C GLN A 44 13.33 -5.99 -3.33
N LEU A 45 13.09 -5.79 -2.04
CA LEU A 45 13.63 -4.64 -1.32
C LEU A 45 14.95 -4.92 -0.63
N GLY A 46 15.46 -6.15 -0.75
CA GLY A 46 16.79 -6.48 -0.29
C GLY A 46 16.92 -6.92 1.16
N GLY A 47 15.80 -7.20 1.83
CA GLY A 47 15.88 -7.70 3.19
C GLY A 47 14.58 -7.68 3.95
N PRO A 48 14.56 -8.17 5.18
CA PRO A 48 13.34 -8.28 5.96
C PRO A 48 12.79 -6.93 6.38
N LEU A 49 11.49 -6.90 6.58
CA LEU A 49 10.76 -5.72 7.03
C LEU A 49 10.21 -5.91 8.44
N PHE A 50 10.29 -7.12 8.97
CA PHE A 50 9.76 -7.47 10.29
C PHE A 50 10.78 -8.26 11.07
N ASP A 51 10.69 -8.11 12.39
CA ASP A 51 11.37 -8.99 13.34
C ASP A 51 10.33 -9.93 13.93
N ARG A 52 10.73 -11.17 14.15
CA ARG A 52 9.81 -12.15 14.70
C ARG A 52 9.93 -12.19 16.22
N HIS A 53 8.79 -12.03 16.88
CA HIS A 53 8.71 -12.11 18.35
C HIS A 53 7.62 -13.11 18.70
N GLY A 54 8.04 -14.34 18.95
CA GLY A 54 7.09 -15.41 19.17
C GLY A 54 6.24 -15.62 17.94
N ARG A 55 4.94 -15.44 18.06
CA ARG A 55 4.02 -15.56 16.92
C ARG A 55 3.75 -14.22 16.25
N SER A 56 4.30 -13.16 16.80
CA SER A 56 4.06 -11.82 16.27
C SER A 56 5.18 -11.39 15.35
N LEU A 57 4.83 -10.55 14.40
CA LEU A 57 5.77 -9.89 13.51
C LEU A 57 5.71 -8.40 13.81
N LEU A 58 6.83 -7.85 14.24
CA LEU A 58 6.93 -6.43 14.55
C LEU A 58 7.82 -5.75 13.52
N LEU A 59 7.45 -4.55 13.10
CA LEU A 59 8.23 -3.83 12.12
C LEU A 59 9.66 -3.60 12.62
N ASN A 60 10.63 -3.87 11.76
CA ASN A 60 12.00 -3.45 12.02
C ASN A 60 12.18 -2.02 11.49
N ASP A 61 13.40 -1.50 11.51
CA ASP A 61 13.66 -0.12 11.06
C ASP A 61 13.23 0.09 9.61
N ARG A 62 13.55 -0.87 8.76
CA ARG A 62 13.18 -0.78 7.34
C ARG A 62 11.66 -0.79 7.16
N GLY A 63 10.98 -1.64 7.92
CA GLY A 63 9.52 -1.71 7.88
C GLY A 63 8.88 -0.43 8.36
N ARG A 64 9.42 0.16 9.42
CA ARG A 64 8.90 1.42 9.93
C ARG A 64 9.07 2.56 8.94
N TYR A 65 10.13 2.51 8.13
CA TYR A 65 10.32 3.48 7.07
C TYR A 65 9.33 3.27 5.93
N LEU A 66 9.10 2.02 5.57
CA LEU A 66 8.24 1.69 4.43
C LEU A 66 6.75 1.93 4.71
N LEU A 67 6.31 1.75 5.95
CA LEU A 67 4.88 1.78 6.26
C LEU A 67 4.19 3.09 5.88
N PRO A 68 4.68 4.26 6.29
CA PRO A 68 4.00 5.50 5.91
C PRO A 68 4.02 5.75 4.41
N LEU A 69 5.10 5.35 3.73
CA LEU A 69 5.18 5.49 2.28
C LEU A 69 4.16 4.61 1.59
N SER A 70 4.00 3.38 2.08
CA SER A 70 3.01 2.46 1.53
C SER A 70 1.59 2.98 1.70
N LYS A 71 1.28 3.50 2.88
CA LYS A 71 -0.03 4.07 3.13
C LYS A 71 -0.32 5.27 2.24
N ALA A 72 0.67 6.11 2.02
CA ALA A 72 0.52 7.28 1.16
C ALA A 72 0.21 6.86 -0.28
N ILE A 73 0.91 5.86 -0.78
CA ILE A 73 0.70 5.37 -2.14
C ILE A 73 -0.73 4.85 -2.30
N LEU A 74 -1.18 4.00 -1.38
CA LEU A 74 -2.52 3.43 -1.48
C LEU A 74 -3.60 4.47 -1.29
N HIS A 75 -3.33 5.47 -0.46
CA HIS A 75 -4.26 6.57 -0.28
C HIS A 75 -4.44 7.35 -1.58
N GLN A 76 -3.37 7.58 -2.32
CA GLN A 76 -3.45 8.26 -3.60
C GLN A 76 -4.25 7.46 -4.63
N VAL A 77 -4.06 6.14 -4.65
CA VAL A 77 -4.85 5.28 -5.54
C VAL A 77 -6.33 5.39 -5.18
N ALA A 78 -6.68 5.34 -3.91
CA ALA A 78 -8.05 5.45 -3.46
C ALA A 78 -8.66 6.79 -3.84
N ASN A 79 -7.89 7.87 -3.72
CA ASN A 79 -8.35 9.20 -4.11
C ASN A 79 -8.68 9.27 -5.59
N ILE A 80 -7.82 8.72 -6.42
CA ILE A 80 -8.05 8.69 -7.87
C ILE A 80 -9.36 7.97 -8.18
N GLU A 81 -9.56 6.81 -7.57
CA GLU A 81 -10.75 6.02 -7.81
C GLU A 81 -12.00 6.76 -7.37
N THR A 82 -11.97 7.37 -6.20
CA THR A 82 -13.10 8.11 -5.67
C THR A 82 -13.47 9.28 -6.58
N ILE A 83 -12.49 10.08 -6.95
CA ILE A 83 -12.74 11.26 -7.77
C ILE A 83 -13.30 10.89 -9.13
N LEU A 84 -12.74 9.87 -9.76
CA LEU A 84 -13.10 9.56 -11.14
C LEU A 84 -14.30 8.64 -11.28
N THR A 85 -14.71 7.95 -10.23
CA THR A 85 -15.82 7.02 -10.32
C THR A 85 -17.09 7.52 -9.65
N GLU A 86 -16.98 8.33 -8.61
CA GLU A 86 -18.14 8.72 -7.83
C GLU A 86 -18.72 10.07 -8.15
N GLN A 87 -18.03 10.89 -8.90
CA GLN A 87 -18.49 12.26 -9.19
C GLN A 87 -18.44 12.56 -10.67
N GLN A 88 -19.12 11.73 -11.43
CA GLN A 88 -19.08 11.86 -12.87
C GLN A 88 -19.59 13.21 -13.37
N ASP A 89 -20.60 13.73 -12.72
CA ASP A 89 -21.19 15.01 -13.14
C ASP A 89 -20.22 16.16 -12.96
N THR A 90 -19.23 16.00 -12.09
CA THR A 90 -18.27 17.05 -11.82
C THR A 90 -16.88 16.72 -12.33
N VAL A 91 -16.72 15.59 -12.99
CA VAL A 91 -15.40 15.15 -13.46
C VAL A 91 -14.75 16.19 -14.36
N ALA A 92 -15.50 16.78 -15.28
CA ALA A 92 -14.95 17.79 -16.17
C ALA A 92 -14.38 18.97 -15.39
N GLY A 93 -15.11 19.45 -14.40
CA GLY A 93 -14.63 20.54 -13.56
C GLY A 93 -13.39 20.15 -12.77
N VAL A 94 -13.39 18.94 -12.20
CA VAL A 94 -12.27 18.46 -11.44
C VAL A 94 -11.03 18.34 -12.32
N LEU A 95 -11.18 17.76 -13.51
CA LEU A 95 -10.08 17.62 -14.43
C LEU A 95 -9.53 18.96 -14.88
N GLU A 96 -10.41 19.93 -15.07
CA GLU A 96 -10.00 21.26 -15.43
C GLU A 96 -9.15 21.90 -14.34
N ILE A 97 -9.57 21.78 -13.10
CA ILE A 97 -8.84 22.30 -11.96
C ILE A 97 -7.48 21.66 -11.85
N VAL A 98 -7.42 20.33 -11.98
CA VAL A 98 -6.18 19.60 -11.90
C VAL A 98 -5.24 20.01 -13.02
N ALA A 99 -5.75 20.14 -14.23
CA ALA A 99 -4.93 20.54 -15.37
C ALA A 99 -4.36 21.94 -15.15
N SER A 100 -5.17 22.87 -14.67
CA SER A 100 -4.70 24.22 -14.39
C SER A 100 -3.61 24.22 -13.36
N THR A 101 -3.80 23.48 -12.29
CA THR A 101 -2.81 23.39 -11.22
C THR A 101 -1.50 22.79 -11.73
N THR A 102 -1.61 21.73 -12.50
CA THR A 102 -0.45 21.06 -13.04
C THR A 102 0.36 21.96 -13.96
N LEU A 103 -0.33 22.65 -14.84
CA LEU A 103 0.32 23.58 -15.74
C LEU A 103 0.94 24.75 -14.98
N GLY A 104 0.34 25.09 -13.87
CA GLY A 104 0.82 26.21 -13.06
C GLY A 104 2.02 25.88 -12.24
N ASN A 105 2.14 24.64 -11.79
CA ASN A 105 3.21 24.34 -10.95
C ASN A 105 3.53 22.96 -10.73
N TYR A 106 3.36 21.93 -11.50
CA TYR A 106 3.77 20.82 -11.26
C TYR A 106 3.91 20.00 -11.85
N VAL A 107 4.31 19.62 -11.82
CA VAL A 107 4.67 18.98 -12.20
C VAL A 107 4.73 17.91 -11.89
N LEU A 108 4.55 17.33 -11.54
CA LEU A 108 4.54 16.09 -11.23
C LEU A 108 5.33 15.49 -11.19
#